data_877ca9f6dcbf63934f6be4f6145f60ef
#
_entry.id   877ca9f6dcbf63934f6be4f6145f60ef
#
_cell.length_a   1.000
_cell.length_b   1.000
_cell.length_c   1.000
_cell.angle_alpha   90.00
_cell.angle_beta   90.00
_cell.angle_gamma   90.00
#
_symmetry.space_group_name_H-M   'P 1'
#
loop_
_entity.id
_entity.type
_entity.pdbx_description
1 polymer ?
#
loop_
_entity_poly.entity_id
_entity_poly.type
_entity_poly.pdbx_seq_one_letter_code
_entity_poly.pdbx_strand_id
1 'polypeptide(L)'
;MAASPVFAVTPRIGNVSIATAEASYTAPTNVGTLITGASTGTRVSEIVVKCAATSAAAIVRIFLHDGSTYFLFDEVTVAAATGSATVQQTRVSTTYNNLILLSASWSIRVTTSVAQATHVTALGADL
;
A
#
# COMPACT_ATOMS: atom_id res chain seq x y z
N MET A 1 33.30 0.26 -11.84
CA MET A 1 32.84 -0.89 -12.63
C MET A 1 31.33 -0.89 -12.70
N ALA A 2 30.79 -1.07 -13.86
CA ALA A 2 29.35 -1.19 -13.99
C ALA A 2 28.90 -2.56 -13.45
N ALA A 3 27.93 -2.56 -12.57
CA ALA A 3 27.30 -3.79 -12.13
C ALA A 3 26.43 -4.35 -13.25
N SER A 4 26.24 -5.66 -13.23
CA SER A 4 25.26 -6.30 -14.12
C SER A 4 23.87 -5.74 -13.83
N PRO A 5 23.01 -5.61 -14.84
CA PRO A 5 21.62 -5.19 -14.61
C PRO A 5 20.93 -6.09 -13.58
N VAL A 6 20.18 -5.48 -12.68
CA VAL A 6 19.39 -6.20 -11.67
C VAL A 6 17.95 -6.24 -12.11
N PHE A 7 17.41 -7.42 -12.28
CA PHE A 7 16.03 -7.63 -12.66
C PHE A 7 15.22 -8.20 -11.49
N ALA A 8 13.94 -7.93 -11.49
CA ALA A 8 13.01 -8.56 -10.56
C ALA A 8 12.93 -10.05 -10.88
N VAL A 9 13.27 -10.89 -9.91
CA VAL A 9 13.39 -12.35 -10.13
C VAL A 9 12.33 -13.15 -9.40
N THR A 10 11.82 -12.66 -8.27
CA THR A 10 10.83 -13.39 -7.46
C THR A 10 9.58 -12.55 -7.29
N PRO A 11 8.44 -12.95 -7.89
CA PRO A 11 7.19 -12.22 -7.71
C PRO A 11 6.79 -12.13 -6.24
N ARG A 12 6.27 -10.97 -5.85
CA ARG A 12 5.81 -10.71 -4.48
C ARG A 12 4.42 -10.08 -4.48
N ILE A 13 3.61 -10.50 -3.50
CA ILE A 13 2.33 -9.87 -3.19
C ILE A 13 2.33 -9.53 -1.70
N GLY A 14 1.98 -8.28 -1.39
CA GLY A 14 1.70 -7.85 -0.02
C GLY A 14 0.23 -7.54 0.13
N ASN A 15 -0.40 -7.96 1.22
CA ASN A 15 -1.81 -7.68 1.49
C ASN A 15 -1.98 -7.21 2.92
N VAL A 16 -2.94 -6.30 3.12
CA VAL A 16 -3.37 -5.92 4.46
C VAL A 16 -4.82 -5.46 4.43
N SER A 17 -5.54 -5.75 5.49
CA SER A 17 -6.89 -5.23 5.74
C SER A 17 -6.81 -4.13 6.78
N ILE A 18 -7.34 -2.96 6.47
CA ILE A 18 -7.41 -1.82 7.38
C ILE A 18 -8.86 -1.40 7.55
N ALA A 19 -9.27 -1.11 8.78
CA ALA A 19 -10.67 -0.78 9.09
C ALA A 19 -10.81 0.27 10.19
N THR A 20 -9.72 0.72 10.79
CA THR A 20 -9.73 1.71 11.87
C THR A 20 -9.28 3.06 11.34
N ALA A 21 -10.05 4.11 11.64
CA ALA A 21 -9.74 5.46 11.18
C ALA A 21 -8.42 5.98 11.77
N GLU A 22 -7.64 6.65 10.93
CA GLU A 22 -6.37 7.27 11.32
C GLU A 22 -6.26 8.63 10.64
N ALA A 23 -5.92 9.65 11.41
CA ALA A 23 -5.81 11.02 10.91
C ALA A 23 -4.37 11.54 10.79
N SER A 24 -3.40 10.86 11.41
CA SER A 24 -2.02 11.35 11.46
C SER A 24 -1.31 11.24 10.11
N TYR A 25 -0.55 12.28 9.77
CA TYR A 25 0.33 12.32 8.60
C TYR A 25 1.77 11.93 8.93
N THR A 26 2.15 11.90 10.21
CA THR A 26 3.56 11.79 10.62
C THR A 26 3.82 10.66 11.60
N ALA A 27 2.84 10.27 12.40
CA ALA A 27 3.00 9.25 13.44
C ALA A 27 1.71 8.42 13.61
N PRO A 28 1.29 7.69 12.57
CA PRO A 28 0.07 6.89 12.65
C PRO A 28 0.22 5.76 13.66
N THR A 29 -0.86 5.48 14.40
CA THR A 29 -0.93 4.36 15.33
C THR A 29 -1.78 3.21 14.80
N ASN A 30 -2.85 3.52 14.05
CA ASN A 30 -3.72 2.53 13.43
C ASN A 30 -3.26 2.30 11.98
N VAL A 31 -2.19 1.54 11.82
CA VAL A 31 -1.51 1.36 10.54
C VAL A 31 -1.37 -0.12 10.21
N GLY A 32 -1.53 -0.45 8.94
CA GLY A 32 -1.28 -1.80 8.43
C GLY A 32 0.02 -1.86 7.66
N THR A 33 0.82 -2.88 7.88
CA THR A 33 2.02 -3.13 7.08
C THR A 33 1.62 -3.85 5.81
N LEU A 34 1.79 -3.19 4.67
CA LEU A 34 1.38 -3.73 3.37
C LEU A 34 2.41 -4.72 2.82
N ILE A 35 3.66 -4.30 2.76
CA ILE A 35 4.76 -5.12 2.28
C ILE A 35 6.07 -4.66 2.92
N THR A 36 6.92 -5.61 3.28
CA THR A 36 8.26 -5.35 3.80
C THR A 36 9.28 -5.74 2.75
N GLY A 37 10.31 -4.94 2.57
CA GLY A 37 11.35 -5.20 1.61
C GLY A 37 12.14 -6.48 1.91
N ALA A 38 12.66 -7.10 0.86
CA ALA A 38 13.63 -8.17 0.98
C ALA A 38 15.05 -7.61 1.17
N SER A 39 15.96 -8.42 1.67
CA SER A 39 17.37 -8.00 1.83
C SER A 39 18.02 -7.57 0.52
N THR A 40 17.57 -8.13 -0.60
CA THR A 40 18.06 -7.82 -1.95
C THR A 40 17.34 -6.63 -2.59
N GLY A 41 16.32 -6.10 -1.93
CA GLY A 41 15.43 -5.06 -2.46
C GLY A 41 14.14 -5.64 -3.02
N THR A 42 13.09 -4.85 -2.95
CA THR A 42 11.76 -5.22 -3.49
C THR A 42 11.23 -4.07 -4.32
N ARG A 43 10.93 -4.34 -5.57
CA ARG A 43 10.27 -3.38 -6.45
C ARG A 43 8.77 -3.56 -6.34
N VAL A 44 8.05 -2.46 -6.05
CA VAL A 44 6.59 -2.43 -6.03
C VAL A 44 6.12 -1.69 -7.27
N SER A 45 5.36 -2.34 -8.13
CA SER A 45 4.90 -1.77 -9.39
C SER A 45 3.47 -1.25 -9.32
N GLU A 46 2.64 -1.80 -8.45
CA GLU A 46 1.24 -1.39 -8.34
C GLU A 46 0.73 -1.57 -6.92
N ILE A 47 -0.10 -0.64 -6.47
CA ILE A 47 -0.86 -0.77 -5.22
C ILE A 47 -2.34 -0.64 -5.57
N VAL A 48 -3.14 -1.61 -5.14
CA VAL A 48 -4.58 -1.67 -5.36
C VAL A 48 -5.30 -1.50 -4.04
N VAL A 49 -6.23 -0.56 -4.00
CA VAL A 49 -7.13 -0.34 -2.86
C VAL A 49 -8.52 -0.83 -3.25
N LYS A 50 -9.06 -1.76 -2.51
CA LYS A 50 -10.38 -2.34 -2.75
C LYS A 50 -11.21 -2.28 -1.48
N CYS A 51 -12.36 -1.63 -1.52
CA CYS A 51 -13.28 -1.67 -0.39
C CYS A 51 -13.98 -3.03 -0.34
N ALA A 52 -14.07 -3.60 0.86
CA ALA A 52 -14.67 -4.92 1.06
C ALA A 52 -16.10 -4.83 1.56
N ALA A 53 -16.62 -3.61 1.74
CA ALA A 53 -17.98 -3.33 2.19
C ALA A 53 -18.39 -1.97 1.65
N THR A 54 -19.64 -1.55 1.93
CA THR A 54 -20.10 -0.19 1.62
C THR A 54 -19.10 0.83 2.12
N SER A 55 -18.67 1.74 1.25
CA SER A 55 -17.68 2.75 1.56
C SER A 55 -18.27 4.15 1.58
N ALA A 56 -17.75 4.99 2.50
CA ALA A 56 -17.87 6.43 2.45
C ALA A 56 -16.65 7.00 1.74
N ALA A 57 -16.72 8.26 1.31
CA ALA A 57 -15.57 8.96 0.74
C ALA A 57 -14.44 9.01 1.79
N ALA A 58 -13.25 8.58 1.40
CA ALA A 58 -12.11 8.45 2.31
C ALA A 58 -10.80 8.67 1.57
N ILE A 59 -9.72 8.79 2.35
CA ILE A 59 -8.35 8.81 1.83
C ILE A 59 -7.60 7.63 2.44
N VAL A 60 -6.98 6.83 1.59
CA VAL A 60 -5.99 5.85 2.00
C VAL A 60 -4.61 6.48 1.86
N ARG A 61 -3.89 6.60 2.97
CA ARG A 61 -2.54 7.15 2.97
C ARG A 61 -1.53 6.05 2.90
N ILE A 62 -0.52 6.25 2.06
CA ILE A 62 0.55 5.30 1.83
C ILE A 62 1.83 5.90 2.38
N PHE A 63 2.45 5.21 3.32
CA PHE A 63 3.68 5.63 3.98
C PHE A 63 4.84 4.73 3.59
N LEU A 64 6.01 5.32 3.44
CA LEU A 64 7.28 4.59 3.48
C LEU A 64 7.81 4.64 4.90
N HIS A 65 8.19 3.49 5.44
CA HIS A 65 8.73 3.38 6.79
C HIS A 65 10.12 2.74 6.73
N ASP A 66 11.10 3.41 7.32
CA ASP A 66 12.51 2.98 7.25
C ASP A 66 12.96 2.11 8.44
N GLY A 67 12.02 1.71 9.27
CA GLY A 67 12.28 0.99 10.52
C GLY A 67 12.06 1.85 11.76
N SER A 68 11.97 3.17 11.61
CA SER A 68 11.74 4.10 12.72
C SER A 68 10.85 5.28 12.38
N THR A 69 10.89 5.79 11.16
CA THR A 69 10.19 7.02 10.77
C THR A 69 9.20 6.74 9.65
N TYR A 70 8.01 7.36 9.73
CA TYR A 70 7.00 7.33 8.68
C TYR A 70 7.19 8.52 7.76
N PHE A 71 7.23 8.23 6.46
CA PHE A 71 7.23 9.26 5.42
C PHE A 71 5.97 9.11 4.60
N LEU A 72 5.13 10.14 4.58
CA LEU A 72 3.95 10.14 3.72
C LEU A 72 4.40 10.15 2.26
N PHE A 73 4.08 9.09 1.54
CA PHE A 73 4.52 8.90 0.17
C PHE A 73 3.44 9.25 -0.84
N ASP A 74 2.21 8.78 -0.59
CA ASP A 74 1.11 8.98 -1.53
C ASP A 74 -0.22 8.93 -0.79
N GLU A 75 -1.25 9.46 -1.45
CA GLU A 75 -2.63 9.42 -0.96
C GLU A 75 -3.54 8.95 -2.09
N VAL A 76 -4.46 8.05 -1.76
CA VAL A 76 -5.42 7.49 -2.71
C VAL A 76 -6.82 7.88 -2.28
N THR A 77 -7.53 8.58 -3.15
CA THR A 77 -8.93 8.95 -2.92
C THR A 77 -9.84 7.74 -3.14
N VAL A 78 -10.65 7.43 -2.16
CA VAL A 78 -11.65 6.37 -2.19
C VAL A 78 -13.03 7.00 -2.30
N ALA A 79 -13.76 6.68 -3.37
CA ALA A 79 -15.13 7.16 -3.57
C ALA A 79 -16.11 6.36 -2.73
N ALA A 80 -17.20 7.01 -2.31
CA ALA A 80 -18.32 6.34 -1.67
C ALA A 80 -19.01 5.40 -2.66
N ALA A 81 -19.33 4.18 -2.23
CA ALA A 81 -20.07 3.22 -3.02
C ALA A 81 -20.81 2.21 -2.14
N THR A 82 -21.97 1.80 -2.61
CA THR A 82 -22.72 0.69 -2.01
C THR A 82 -22.71 -0.47 -2.98
N GLY A 83 -21.93 -1.51 -2.67
CA GLY A 83 -21.82 -2.69 -3.50
C GLY A 83 -23.06 -3.57 -3.43
N SER A 84 -23.29 -4.32 -4.50
CA SER A 84 -24.41 -5.28 -4.61
C SER A 84 -24.02 -6.37 -5.61
N ALA A 85 -24.97 -7.23 -5.94
CA ALA A 85 -24.75 -8.26 -6.97
C ALA A 85 -24.45 -7.66 -8.36
N THR A 86 -24.78 -6.40 -8.58
CA THR A 86 -24.60 -5.72 -9.87
C THR A 86 -23.76 -4.45 -9.80
N VAL A 87 -23.37 -4.01 -8.60
CA VAL A 87 -22.55 -2.81 -8.39
C VAL A 87 -21.29 -3.19 -7.63
N GLN A 88 -20.14 -2.86 -8.20
CA GLN A 88 -18.85 -3.13 -7.58
C GLN A 88 -18.60 -2.20 -6.38
N GLN A 89 -17.92 -2.73 -5.37
CA GLN A 89 -17.29 -1.92 -4.33
C GLN A 89 -16.16 -1.10 -4.97
N THR A 90 -15.84 0.03 -4.35
CA THR A 90 -14.80 0.93 -4.86
C THR A 90 -13.46 0.22 -4.98
N ARG A 91 -12.82 0.41 -6.13
CA ARG A 91 -11.46 -0.07 -6.42
C ARG A 91 -10.64 1.05 -7.04
N VAL A 92 -9.44 1.26 -6.52
CA VAL A 92 -8.48 2.22 -7.08
C VAL A 92 -7.14 1.54 -7.19
N SER A 93 -6.48 1.66 -8.34
CA SER A 93 -5.11 1.18 -8.48
C SER A 93 -4.19 2.32 -8.87
N THR A 94 -2.96 2.25 -8.35
CA THR A 94 -1.90 3.22 -8.66
C THR A 94 -0.66 2.44 -9.07
N THR A 95 -0.08 2.81 -10.21
CA THR A 95 1.16 2.21 -10.71
C THR A 95 2.36 3.08 -10.37
N TYR A 96 3.48 2.43 -10.08
CA TYR A 96 4.74 3.11 -9.75
C TYR A 96 5.85 2.57 -10.64
N ASN A 97 6.70 3.46 -11.16
CA ASN A 97 7.78 3.07 -12.06
C ASN A 97 9.05 2.67 -11.32
N ASN A 98 9.39 3.38 -10.24
CA ASN A 98 10.67 3.22 -9.55
C ASN A 98 10.52 3.13 -8.03
N LEU A 99 9.43 2.53 -7.55
CA LEU A 99 9.25 2.34 -6.12
C LEU A 99 9.99 1.08 -5.70
N ILE A 100 11.13 1.26 -5.04
CA ILE A 100 11.99 0.17 -4.59
C ILE A 100 12.22 0.30 -3.09
N LEU A 101 11.89 -0.76 -2.37
CA LEU A 101 12.27 -0.93 -0.97
C LEU A 101 13.67 -1.51 -0.93
N LEU A 102 14.64 -0.74 -0.44
CA LEU A 102 16.06 -1.06 -0.60
C LEU A 102 16.53 -2.25 0.22
N SER A 103 15.84 -2.56 1.33
CA SER A 103 16.23 -3.64 2.23
C SER A 103 15.05 -4.05 3.11
N ALA A 104 15.27 -5.03 3.99
CA ALA A 104 14.27 -5.48 4.97
C ALA A 104 13.94 -4.43 6.03
N SER A 105 14.70 -3.35 6.15
CA SER A 105 14.38 -2.23 7.04
C SER A 105 13.24 -1.37 6.51
N TRP A 106 13.03 -1.37 5.20
CA TRP A 106 11.99 -0.57 4.56
C TRP A 106 10.70 -1.36 4.41
N SER A 107 9.59 -0.67 4.63
CA SER A 107 8.25 -1.24 4.40
C SER A 107 7.31 -0.16 3.88
N ILE A 108 6.23 -0.60 3.23
CA ILE A 108 5.10 0.26 2.87
C ILE A 108 4.01 -0.01 3.89
N ARG A 109 3.51 1.06 4.49
CA ARG A 109 2.43 1.00 5.48
C ARG A 109 1.29 1.89 5.04
N VAL A 110 0.07 1.48 5.39
CA VAL A 110 -1.14 2.16 4.91
C VAL A 110 -2.10 2.43 6.05
N THR A 111 -2.85 3.53 5.92
CA THR A 111 -3.91 3.92 6.84
C THR A 111 -5.15 4.32 6.05
N THR A 112 -6.30 4.32 6.70
CA THR A 112 -7.54 4.85 6.14
C THR A 112 -8.08 5.97 7.01
N SER A 113 -8.61 7.02 6.40
CA SER A 113 -9.18 8.16 7.14
C SER A 113 -10.55 7.87 7.74
N VAL A 114 -11.23 6.85 7.28
CA VAL A 114 -12.58 6.47 7.73
C VAL A 114 -12.59 5.00 8.13
N ALA A 115 -13.27 4.69 9.23
CA ALA A 115 -13.43 3.32 9.72
C ALA A 115 -14.36 2.54 8.77
N GLN A 116 -13.77 1.80 7.85
CA GLN A 116 -14.47 0.96 6.88
C GLN A 116 -13.54 -0.13 6.37
N ALA A 117 -14.10 -1.29 6.03
CA ALA A 117 -13.30 -2.43 5.57
C ALA A 117 -12.62 -2.10 4.24
N THR A 118 -11.30 -2.02 4.26
CA THR A 118 -10.48 -1.67 3.11
C THR A 118 -9.35 -2.66 2.98
N HIS A 119 -9.24 -3.28 1.82
CA HIS A 119 -8.16 -4.21 1.49
C HIS A 119 -7.16 -3.53 0.57
N VAL A 120 -5.90 -3.58 0.93
CA VAL A 120 -4.82 -3.01 0.12
C VAL A 120 -3.88 -4.12 -0.29
N THR A 121 -3.51 -4.13 -1.55
CA THR A 121 -2.62 -5.13 -2.14
C THR A 121 -1.50 -4.45 -2.88
N ALA A 122 -0.26 -4.87 -2.61
CA ALA A 122 0.90 -4.45 -3.36
C ALA A 122 1.35 -5.58 -4.27
N LEU A 123 1.64 -5.25 -5.52
CA LEU A 123 2.15 -6.18 -6.52
C LEU A 123 3.55 -5.77 -6.92
N GLY A 124 4.48 -6.71 -6.88
CA GLY A 124 5.86 -6.41 -7.20
C GLY A 124 6.72 -7.66 -7.27
N ALA A 125 8.01 -7.48 -7.08
CA ALA A 125 8.96 -8.59 -7.11
C ALA A 125 10.23 -8.24 -6.34
N ASP A 126 10.88 -9.24 -5.79
CA ASP A 126 12.20 -9.09 -5.19
C ASP A 126 13.27 -9.05 -6.28
N LEU A 127 14.29 -8.28 -6.03
CA LEU A 127 15.43 -8.10 -6.92
C LEU A 127 16.53 -9.15 -6.66
#